data_44743890e6602080e50d6cf906378294
#
_entry.id   44743890e6602080e50d6cf906378294
#
_cell.length_a   1.000
_cell.length_b   1.000
_cell.length_c   1.000
_cell.angle_alpha   90.00
_cell.angle_beta   90.00
_cell.angle_gamma   90.00
#
_symmetry.space_group_name_H-M   'P 1'
#
loop_
_entity.id
_entity.type
_entity.pdbx_description
1 polymer ?
#
loop_
_entity_poly.entity_id
_entity_poly.type
_entity_poly.pdbx_seq_one_letter_code
_entity_poly.pdbx_strand_id
1 'polypeptide(L)'
;MAENQNAADQASTLNDERATRLAKRAALFEAGQNPYPEHSELEDYVADIEAKYAELADGEDTEDVVKIAGRVVAKRGQGKIMFIVVRDATAEIQLFCRINDMDEAAWNTLKSLDLGDILGVTGVVVRTQRGQLSVAPKSATLLAKAVRPLPEKFHGLSDKETRYRQRYVDLIANDDVRETFRKRSQILSTFRRFMESDGYMEVETPILQTIQGGATAKPFITHFNALDQECYLRIATELHLKRCIVGGFERVFEIGRIFRNEGMDLTHNPEFTTMEAYRAFSDLEGMKALAQGVIKAANKAIGNPEVIEYQGQTIDLSGEWASRPMTDIVSDVLGKQVTIDTPVEELAAAAREKGLEIKPEWTAGKIIAEIYDELGEDTIV
;
A
#
# COMPACT_ATOMS: atom_id res chain seq x y z
N MET A 1 -10.13 -26.25 -23.88
CA MET A 1 -9.85 -27.58 -23.27
C MET A 1 -8.41 -27.63 -22.73
N ALA A 2 -7.40 -27.15 -23.42
CA ALA A 2 -5.99 -27.15 -22.94
C ALA A 2 -5.75 -26.27 -21.70
N GLU A 3 -6.37 -25.09 -21.60
CA GLU A 3 -6.25 -24.21 -20.44
C GLU A 3 -6.88 -24.78 -19.15
N ASN A 4 -8.02 -25.48 -19.29
CA ASN A 4 -8.65 -26.14 -18.14
C ASN A 4 -7.87 -27.37 -17.65
N GLN A 5 -7.16 -28.06 -18.54
CA GLN A 5 -6.31 -29.19 -18.19
C GLN A 5 -5.04 -28.72 -17.47
N ASN A 6 -4.43 -27.62 -17.93
CA ASN A 6 -3.26 -27.01 -17.31
C ASN A 6 -3.56 -26.49 -15.89
N ALA A 7 -4.73 -25.89 -15.67
CA ALA A 7 -5.16 -25.41 -14.34
C ALA A 7 -5.45 -26.59 -13.38
N ALA A 8 -6.01 -27.69 -13.86
CA ALA A 8 -6.26 -28.88 -13.06
C ALA A 8 -4.96 -29.59 -12.65
N ASP A 9 -3.99 -29.68 -13.56
CA ASP A 9 -2.67 -30.28 -13.29
C ASP A 9 -1.86 -29.42 -12.30
N GLN A 10 -1.90 -28.10 -12.43
CA GLN A 10 -1.28 -27.18 -11.46
C GLN A 10 -1.92 -27.29 -10.07
N ALA A 11 -3.24 -27.37 -9.99
CA ALA A 11 -3.95 -27.53 -8.72
C ALA A 11 -3.61 -28.88 -8.04
N SER A 12 -3.45 -29.95 -8.79
CA SER A 12 -3.00 -31.26 -8.29
C SER A 12 -1.59 -31.18 -7.71
N THR A 13 -0.65 -30.63 -8.47
CA THR A 13 0.76 -30.46 -8.04
C THR A 13 0.88 -29.63 -6.75
N LEU A 14 0.12 -28.52 -6.64
CA LEU A 14 0.09 -27.67 -5.44
C LEU A 14 -0.48 -28.39 -4.22
N ASN A 15 -1.48 -29.26 -4.41
CA ASN A 15 -2.06 -30.07 -3.33
C ASN A 15 -1.06 -31.13 -2.85
N ASP A 16 -0.31 -31.79 -3.74
CA ASP A 16 0.71 -32.78 -3.40
C ASP A 16 1.89 -32.13 -2.66
N GLU A 17 2.32 -30.94 -3.10
CA GLU A 17 3.35 -30.18 -2.41
C GLU A 17 2.90 -29.74 -1.00
N ARG A 18 1.65 -29.28 -0.86
CA ARG A 18 1.07 -28.96 0.43
C ARG A 18 1.01 -30.17 1.35
N ALA A 19 0.60 -31.35 0.85
CA ALA A 19 0.57 -32.58 1.62
C ALA A 19 1.96 -32.98 2.13
N THR A 20 2.98 -32.85 1.28
CA THR A 20 4.39 -33.09 1.64
C THR A 20 4.85 -32.14 2.75
N ARG A 21 4.54 -30.86 2.66
CA ARG A 21 4.91 -29.84 3.69
C ARG A 21 4.17 -30.07 5.02
N LEU A 22 2.91 -30.51 4.96
CA LEU A 22 2.15 -30.89 6.15
C LEU A 22 2.76 -32.12 6.83
N ALA A 23 3.20 -33.13 6.06
CA ALA A 23 3.90 -34.29 6.60
C ALA A 23 5.23 -33.91 7.26
N LYS A 24 6.03 -33.05 6.64
CA LYS A 24 7.25 -32.50 7.26
C LYS A 24 6.96 -31.78 8.58
N ARG A 25 5.88 -30.97 8.64
CA ARG A 25 5.45 -30.31 9.88
C ARG A 25 5.07 -31.31 10.97
N ALA A 26 4.32 -32.36 10.61
CA ALA A 26 3.93 -33.42 11.55
C ALA A 26 5.15 -34.14 12.12
N ALA A 27 6.12 -34.50 11.26
CA ALA A 27 7.36 -35.14 11.67
C ALA A 27 8.19 -34.28 12.64
N LEU A 28 8.19 -32.95 12.49
CA LEU A 28 8.84 -32.04 13.43
C LEU A 28 8.19 -32.12 14.83
N PHE A 29 6.85 -32.10 14.89
CA PHE A 29 6.13 -32.24 16.17
C PHE A 29 6.38 -33.62 16.82
N GLU A 30 6.37 -34.69 16.03
CA GLU A 30 6.68 -36.06 16.51
C GLU A 30 8.10 -36.18 17.05
N ALA A 31 9.04 -35.43 16.46
CA ALA A 31 10.42 -35.35 16.95
C ALA A 31 10.59 -34.41 18.18
N GLY A 32 9.53 -33.84 18.71
CA GLY A 32 9.56 -32.88 19.81
C GLY A 32 10.11 -31.50 19.44
N GLN A 33 10.20 -31.20 18.14
CA GLN A 33 10.65 -29.91 17.63
C GLN A 33 9.42 -29.03 17.34
N ASN A 34 9.36 -27.83 17.95
CA ASN A 34 8.28 -26.88 17.65
C ASN A 34 8.61 -26.13 16.35
N PRO A 35 7.84 -26.35 15.26
CA PRO A 35 8.04 -25.63 14.00
C PRO A 35 7.55 -24.16 14.02
N TYR A 36 7.09 -23.67 15.17
CA TYR A 36 6.59 -22.32 15.42
C TYR A 36 7.01 -21.83 16.82
N PRO A 37 8.32 -21.68 17.09
CA PRO A 37 8.78 -21.19 18.39
C PRO A 37 8.29 -19.77 18.66
N GLU A 38 8.03 -19.46 19.92
CA GLU A 38 7.49 -18.15 20.34
C GLU A 38 8.54 -17.04 20.34
N HIS A 39 9.82 -17.41 20.37
CA HIS A 39 10.93 -16.46 20.45
C HIS A 39 11.96 -16.71 19.35
N SER A 40 12.56 -15.61 18.90
CA SER A 40 13.69 -15.58 17.96
C SER A 40 14.71 -14.56 18.42
N GLU A 41 15.98 -14.92 18.31
CA GLU A 41 17.09 -14.00 18.57
C GLU A 41 17.40 -13.19 17.30
N LEU A 42 16.53 -12.26 16.93
CA LEU A 42 16.79 -11.30 15.86
C LEU A 42 17.47 -10.05 16.46
N GLU A 43 18.64 -9.69 15.95
CA GLU A 43 19.39 -8.50 16.38
C GLU A 43 19.75 -7.60 15.18
N ASP A 44 19.94 -8.18 13.99
CA ASP A 44 20.47 -7.49 12.82
C ASP A 44 19.46 -7.51 11.66
N TYR A 45 19.40 -6.40 10.92
CA TYR A 45 18.65 -6.29 9.67
C TYR A 45 19.58 -6.36 8.45
N VAL A 46 19.10 -6.97 7.37
CA VAL A 46 19.90 -7.22 6.17
C VAL A 46 20.41 -5.92 5.54
N ALA A 47 19.60 -4.86 5.46
CA ALA A 47 20.03 -3.58 4.91
C ALA A 47 21.19 -2.94 5.70
N ASP A 48 21.21 -3.10 7.03
CA ASP A 48 22.29 -2.59 7.88
C ASP A 48 23.59 -3.39 7.64
N ILE A 49 23.47 -4.71 7.45
CA ILE A 49 24.61 -5.57 7.09
C ILE A 49 25.13 -5.16 5.70
N GLU A 50 24.26 -4.98 4.70
CA GLU A 50 24.68 -4.53 3.38
C GLU A 50 25.41 -3.18 3.42
N ALA A 51 24.89 -2.23 4.18
CA ALA A 51 25.52 -0.91 4.33
C ALA A 51 26.87 -0.99 5.05
N LYS A 52 26.96 -1.79 6.15
CA LYS A 52 28.20 -1.91 6.95
C LYS A 52 29.33 -2.59 6.18
N TYR A 53 29.00 -3.59 5.35
CA TYR A 53 29.99 -4.42 4.65
C TYR A 53 30.01 -4.18 3.14
N ALA A 54 29.58 -3.01 2.67
CA ALA A 54 29.57 -2.65 1.26
C ALA A 54 30.96 -2.81 0.61
N GLU A 55 32.02 -2.41 1.30
CA GLU A 55 33.42 -2.40 0.84
C GLU A 55 34.23 -3.67 1.18
N LEU A 56 33.56 -4.72 1.74
CA LEU A 56 34.25 -5.98 2.03
C LEU A 56 34.79 -6.59 0.73
N ALA A 57 36.05 -7.03 0.71
CA ALA A 57 36.69 -7.54 -0.51
C ALA A 57 36.17 -8.95 -0.89
N ASP A 58 36.24 -9.28 -2.19
CA ASP A 58 35.86 -10.58 -2.71
C ASP A 58 36.69 -11.70 -2.08
N GLY A 59 36.00 -12.70 -1.54
CA GLY A 59 36.61 -13.84 -0.87
C GLY A 59 37.04 -13.58 0.58
N GLU A 60 36.70 -12.42 1.14
CA GLU A 60 36.99 -12.06 2.51
C GLU A 60 35.91 -12.60 3.46
N ASP A 61 36.33 -13.22 4.55
CA ASP A 61 35.51 -13.64 5.67
C ASP A 61 35.78 -12.70 6.86
N THR A 62 34.72 -12.24 7.54
CA THR A 62 34.89 -11.48 8.79
C THR A 62 34.80 -12.39 10.00
N GLU A 63 35.08 -11.84 11.21
CA GLU A 63 34.77 -12.50 12.48
C GLU A 63 33.45 -12.02 13.09
N ASP A 64 32.78 -11.06 12.43
CA ASP A 64 31.55 -10.43 12.93
C ASP A 64 30.36 -11.38 12.85
N VAL A 65 29.84 -11.72 14.03
CA VAL A 65 28.65 -12.57 14.16
C VAL A 65 27.40 -11.71 14.06
N VAL A 66 26.46 -12.12 13.21
CA VAL A 66 25.16 -11.49 13.03
C VAL A 66 24.03 -12.49 13.32
N LYS A 67 22.89 -11.97 13.79
CA LYS A 67 21.67 -12.75 14.07
C LYS A 67 20.53 -12.19 13.25
N ILE A 68 20.19 -12.88 12.18
CA ILE A 68 19.16 -12.49 11.22
C ILE A 68 18.00 -13.47 11.22
N ALA A 69 16.82 -12.98 10.85
CA ALA A 69 15.67 -13.82 10.58
C ALA A 69 14.94 -13.35 9.31
N GLY A 70 14.50 -14.30 8.47
CA GLY A 70 13.84 -13.94 7.24
C GLY A 70 13.10 -15.11 6.57
N ARG A 71 12.35 -14.79 5.53
CA ARG A 71 11.66 -15.77 4.70
C ARG A 71 12.61 -16.37 3.67
N VAL A 72 12.64 -17.68 3.58
CA VAL A 72 13.36 -18.40 2.53
C VAL A 72 12.68 -18.16 1.17
N VAL A 73 13.36 -17.43 0.29
CA VAL A 73 12.84 -17.06 -1.05
C VAL A 73 13.55 -17.77 -2.19
N ALA A 74 14.74 -18.33 -1.94
CA ALA A 74 15.43 -19.18 -2.89
C ALA A 74 16.30 -20.21 -2.14
N LYS A 75 16.47 -21.39 -2.75
CA LYS A 75 17.37 -22.43 -2.27
C LYS A 75 17.96 -23.16 -3.45
N ARG A 76 19.28 -23.32 -3.48
CA ARG A 76 20.01 -23.98 -4.55
C ARG A 76 21.26 -24.69 -3.98
N GLY A 77 21.76 -25.65 -4.69
CA GLY A 77 22.94 -26.44 -4.34
C GLY A 77 22.60 -27.87 -3.95
N GLN A 78 23.60 -28.72 -4.02
CA GLN A 78 23.52 -30.13 -3.67
C GLN A 78 24.83 -30.57 -2.99
N GLY A 79 24.78 -31.66 -2.20
CA GLY A 79 25.95 -32.22 -1.55
C GLY A 79 26.38 -31.41 -0.33
N LYS A 80 27.62 -30.91 -0.30
CA LYS A 80 28.23 -30.28 0.89
C LYS A 80 28.09 -28.76 0.95
N ILE A 81 27.51 -28.14 -0.08
CA ILE A 81 27.35 -26.69 -0.20
C ILE A 81 25.92 -26.36 -0.64
N MET A 82 25.29 -25.43 0.06
CA MET A 82 23.98 -24.88 -0.31
C MET A 82 24.05 -23.34 -0.26
N PHE A 83 23.26 -22.72 -1.12
CA PHE A 83 22.98 -21.30 -1.11
C PHE A 83 21.48 -21.11 -0.86
N ILE A 84 21.16 -20.37 0.18
CA ILE A 84 19.78 -20.07 0.55
C ILE A 84 19.68 -18.54 0.57
N VAL A 85 18.63 -17.97 -0.04
CA VAL A 85 18.34 -16.54 0.07
C VAL A 85 17.24 -16.36 1.09
N VAL A 86 17.50 -15.55 2.09
CA VAL A 86 16.50 -15.12 3.06
C VAL A 86 16.19 -13.65 2.86
N ARG A 87 14.91 -13.31 3.02
CA ARG A 87 14.38 -11.96 2.91
C ARG A 87 13.78 -11.55 4.24
N ASP A 88 14.28 -10.46 4.80
CA ASP A 88 13.68 -9.81 5.96
C ASP A 88 12.76 -8.65 5.57
N ALA A 89 12.46 -7.74 6.50
CA ALA A 89 11.66 -6.55 6.25
C ALA A 89 12.37 -5.51 5.37
N THR A 90 13.70 -5.58 5.25
CA THR A 90 14.55 -4.54 4.66
C THR A 90 15.14 -4.94 3.32
N ALA A 91 15.74 -6.14 3.22
CA ALA A 91 16.43 -6.60 2.01
C ALA A 91 16.52 -8.14 1.93
N GLU A 92 17.26 -8.66 0.95
CA GLU A 92 17.57 -10.08 0.77
C GLU A 92 19.06 -10.34 0.96
N ILE A 93 19.42 -11.39 1.67
CA ILE A 93 20.82 -11.81 1.82
C ILE A 93 20.98 -13.30 1.51
N GLN A 94 22.10 -13.63 0.90
CA GLN A 94 22.48 -15.02 0.67
C GLN A 94 23.06 -15.65 1.93
N LEU A 95 22.64 -16.84 2.27
CA LEU A 95 23.32 -17.73 3.20
C LEU A 95 24.26 -18.61 2.40
N PHE A 96 25.56 -18.57 2.75
CA PHE A 96 26.57 -19.46 2.20
C PHE A 96 26.78 -20.64 3.13
N CYS A 97 26.05 -21.74 2.92
CA CYS A 97 25.98 -22.86 3.82
C CYS A 97 26.99 -23.96 3.39
N ARG A 98 27.96 -24.24 4.25
CA ARG A 98 28.93 -25.33 4.08
C ARG A 98 28.76 -26.31 5.25
N ILE A 99 28.66 -27.62 4.96
CA ILE A 99 28.40 -28.65 5.96
C ILE A 99 29.43 -28.67 7.10
N ASN A 100 30.70 -28.29 6.80
CA ASN A 100 31.79 -28.32 7.77
C ASN A 100 31.81 -27.10 8.72
N ASP A 101 30.96 -26.07 8.46
CA ASP A 101 30.96 -24.81 9.20
C ASP A 101 29.95 -24.78 10.34
N MET A 102 29.09 -25.81 10.44
CA MET A 102 27.99 -25.88 11.38
C MET A 102 27.79 -27.29 11.91
N ASP A 103 26.99 -27.46 12.94
CA ASP A 103 26.61 -28.77 13.45
C ASP A 103 25.61 -29.50 12.56
N GLU A 104 25.43 -30.79 12.82
CA GLU A 104 24.51 -31.64 12.02
C GLU A 104 23.06 -31.19 12.13
N ALA A 105 22.64 -30.65 13.28
CA ALA A 105 21.26 -30.19 13.50
C ALA A 105 20.95 -28.97 12.66
N ALA A 106 21.86 -27.98 12.63
CA ALA A 106 21.74 -26.80 11.76
C ALA A 106 21.73 -27.18 10.28
N TRP A 107 22.64 -28.09 9.87
CA TRP A 107 22.69 -28.57 8.49
C TRP A 107 21.39 -29.26 8.06
N ASN A 108 20.86 -30.16 8.92
CA ASN A 108 19.60 -30.87 8.65
C ASN A 108 18.42 -29.90 8.60
N THR A 109 18.37 -28.89 9.46
CA THR A 109 17.38 -27.81 9.40
C THR A 109 17.42 -27.11 8.05
N LEU A 110 18.59 -26.63 7.62
CA LEU A 110 18.75 -25.93 6.34
C LEU A 110 18.40 -26.84 5.14
N LYS A 111 18.75 -28.14 5.21
CA LYS A 111 18.45 -29.11 4.16
C LYS A 111 16.94 -29.40 4.04
N SER A 112 16.19 -29.37 5.14
CA SER A 112 14.75 -29.68 5.17
C SER A 112 13.85 -28.52 4.76
N LEU A 113 14.38 -27.28 4.69
CA LEU A 113 13.61 -26.07 4.37
C LEU A 113 12.91 -26.14 3.03
N ASP A 114 11.70 -25.61 3.02
CA ASP A 114 10.93 -25.31 1.82
C ASP A 114 10.88 -23.78 1.58
N LEU A 115 10.63 -23.36 0.33
CA LEU A 115 10.42 -21.96 0.02
C LEU A 115 9.20 -21.43 0.77
N GLY A 116 9.38 -20.27 1.40
CA GLY A 116 8.36 -19.64 2.23
C GLY A 116 8.52 -19.86 3.74
N ASP A 117 9.34 -20.85 4.16
CA ASP A 117 9.69 -21.02 5.59
C ASP A 117 10.31 -19.75 6.15
N ILE A 118 10.10 -19.48 7.44
CA ILE A 118 10.81 -18.43 8.16
C ILE A 118 11.96 -19.09 8.92
N LEU A 119 13.14 -18.56 8.73
CA LEU A 119 14.39 -19.08 9.26
C LEU A 119 15.10 -18.04 10.11
N GLY A 120 15.55 -18.40 11.29
CA GLY A 120 16.52 -17.65 12.08
C GLY A 120 17.93 -18.24 11.90
N VAL A 121 18.91 -17.37 11.76
CA VAL A 121 20.32 -17.75 11.53
C VAL A 121 21.23 -16.90 12.39
N THR A 122 22.17 -17.56 13.09
CA THR A 122 23.36 -16.92 13.64
C THR A 122 24.54 -17.33 12.78
N GLY A 123 25.33 -16.39 12.28
CA GLY A 123 26.45 -16.69 11.40
C GLY A 123 27.40 -15.52 11.25
N VAL A 124 28.49 -15.71 10.50
CA VAL A 124 29.46 -14.65 10.24
C VAL A 124 29.25 -14.04 8.86
N VAL A 125 29.53 -12.75 8.73
CA VAL A 125 29.45 -12.05 7.46
C VAL A 125 30.66 -12.42 6.61
N VAL A 126 30.41 -12.80 5.34
CA VAL A 126 31.42 -13.16 4.38
C VAL A 126 31.11 -12.59 3.01
N ARG A 127 32.12 -12.34 2.18
CA ARG A 127 31.92 -12.10 0.75
C ARG A 127 32.49 -13.29 -0.04
N THR A 128 31.63 -13.90 -0.84
CA THR A 128 32.08 -15.03 -1.66
C THR A 128 33.12 -14.63 -2.69
N GLN A 129 33.90 -15.59 -3.22
CA GLN A 129 34.88 -15.36 -4.30
C GLN A 129 34.28 -14.75 -5.57
N ARG A 130 32.94 -14.73 -5.70
CA ARG A 130 32.20 -14.11 -6.81
C ARG A 130 31.58 -12.77 -6.46
N GLY A 131 31.99 -12.15 -5.36
CA GLY A 131 31.57 -10.83 -4.94
C GLY A 131 30.21 -10.77 -4.21
N GLN A 132 29.54 -11.91 -3.96
CA GLN A 132 28.24 -11.90 -3.28
C GLN A 132 28.39 -11.79 -1.78
N LEU A 133 27.91 -10.69 -1.16
CA LEU A 133 27.81 -10.56 0.29
C LEU A 133 26.86 -11.63 0.82
N SER A 134 27.27 -12.33 1.87
CA SER A 134 26.58 -13.49 2.39
C SER A 134 26.76 -13.61 3.91
N VAL A 135 25.89 -14.38 4.55
CA VAL A 135 26.12 -14.86 5.91
C VAL A 135 26.48 -16.35 5.85
N ALA A 136 27.57 -16.74 6.48
CA ALA A 136 27.95 -18.14 6.67
C ALA A 136 27.34 -18.65 7.99
N PRO A 137 26.29 -19.48 7.95
CA PRO A 137 25.59 -19.91 9.15
C PRO A 137 26.47 -20.75 10.08
N LYS A 138 26.37 -20.48 11.38
CA LYS A 138 26.90 -21.35 12.46
C LYS A 138 25.77 -22.12 13.13
N SER A 139 24.59 -21.48 13.26
CA SER A 139 23.38 -22.14 13.71
C SER A 139 22.17 -21.71 12.84
N ALA A 140 21.16 -22.56 12.81
CA ALA A 140 19.94 -22.32 12.03
C ALA A 140 18.73 -22.91 12.77
N THR A 141 17.68 -22.09 12.92
CA THR A 141 16.44 -22.46 13.60
C THR A 141 15.25 -22.19 12.71
N LEU A 142 14.41 -23.20 12.48
CA LEU A 142 13.13 -22.99 11.81
C LEU A 142 12.19 -22.23 12.75
N LEU A 143 11.75 -21.02 12.33
CA LEU A 143 10.89 -20.15 13.10
C LEU A 143 9.41 -20.28 12.70
N ALA A 144 9.13 -20.58 11.43
CA ALA A 144 7.79 -20.90 11.00
C ALA A 144 7.80 -21.79 9.75
N LYS A 145 7.12 -22.94 9.83
CA LYS A 145 6.95 -23.85 8.69
C LYS A 145 5.84 -23.37 7.77
N ALA A 146 6.18 -23.02 6.55
CA ALA A 146 5.21 -22.71 5.49
C ALA A 146 4.60 -23.98 4.92
N VAL A 147 3.29 -24.16 5.11
CA VAL A 147 2.57 -25.35 4.63
C VAL A 147 1.89 -25.15 3.27
N ARG A 148 1.81 -23.92 2.79
CA ARG A 148 1.34 -23.60 1.44
C ARG A 148 2.52 -23.17 0.59
N PRO A 149 2.67 -23.69 -0.64
CA PRO A 149 3.69 -23.21 -1.55
C PRO A 149 3.45 -21.75 -1.91
N LEU A 150 4.53 -21.00 -2.16
CA LEU A 150 4.44 -19.64 -2.68
C LEU A 150 4.12 -19.68 -4.18
N PRO A 151 3.53 -18.62 -4.75
CA PRO A 151 3.41 -18.46 -6.20
C PRO A 151 4.79 -18.56 -6.89
N GLU A 152 4.80 -18.98 -8.14
CA GLU A 152 6.04 -19.11 -8.92
C GLU A 152 6.81 -17.78 -8.98
N LYS A 153 8.12 -17.86 -8.72
CA LYS A 153 9.01 -16.69 -8.59
C LYS A 153 9.09 -15.83 -9.86
N PHE A 154 8.93 -16.45 -11.06
CA PHE A 154 9.16 -15.75 -12.33
C PHE A 154 7.97 -14.92 -12.84
N HIS A 155 6.77 -15.19 -12.38
CA HIS A 155 5.56 -14.49 -12.82
C HIS A 155 4.88 -13.71 -11.69
N GLY A 156 5.36 -13.88 -10.44
CA GLY A 156 4.72 -13.29 -9.27
C GLY A 156 3.26 -13.74 -9.16
N LEU A 157 2.47 -12.97 -8.44
CA LEU A 157 1.03 -13.10 -8.40
C LEU A 157 0.45 -12.06 -9.38
N SER A 158 0.08 -12.49 -10.61
CA SER A 158 -0.37 -11.58 -11.68
C SER A 158 -1.88 -11.36 -11.71
N ASP A 159 -2.68 -12.33 -11.25
CA ASP A 159 -4.14 -12.21 -11.22
C ASP A 159 -4.59 -11.13 -10.24
N LYS A 160 -5.25 -10.08 -10.75
CA LYS A 160 -5.65 -8.89 -9.98
C LYS A 160 -6.60 -9.24 -8.82
N GLU A 161 -7.59 -10.11 -9.05
CA GLU A 161 -8.53 -10.53 -8.02
C GLU A 161 -7.83 -11.25 -6.86
N THR A 162 -6.95 -12.19 -7.18
CA THR A 162 -6.16 -12.91 -6.18
C THR A 162 -5.23 -11.96 -5.42
N ARG A 163 -4.60 -10.99 -6.09
CA ARG A 163 -3.76 -9.95 -5.44
C ARG A 163 -4.56 -9.12 -4.43
N TYR A 164 -5.78 -8.75 -4.75
CA TYR A 164 -6.63 -8.01 -3.82
C TYR A 164 -7.16 -8.87 -2.68
N ARG A 165 -7.62 -10.09 -2.97
CA ARG A 165 -8.20 -10.99 -1.96
C ARG A 165 -7.17 -11.63 -1.04
N GLN A 166 -5.97 -11.90 -1.56
CA GLN A 166 -4.85 -12.49 -0.83
C GLN A 166 -3.67 -11.51 -0.75
N ARG A 167 -3.94 -10.31 -0.25
CA ARG A 167 -2.93 -9.24 -0.16
C ARG A 167 -1.65 -9.67 0.55
N TYR A 168 -1.75 -10.53 1.56
CA TYR A 168 -0.60 -11.09 2.26
C TYR A 168 0.31 -11.95 1.35
N VAL A 169 -0.27 -12.64 0.35
CA VAL A 169 0.51 -13.37 -0.65
C VAL A 169 1.15 -12.41 -1.67
N ASP A 170 0.39 -11.40 -2.11
CA ASP A 170 0.86 -10.34 -2.99
C ASP A 170 2.07 -9.60 -2.38
N LEU A 171 2.02 -9.27 -1.08
CA LEU A 171 3.13 -8.68 -0.33
C LEU A 171 4.37 -9.59 -0.22
N ILE A 172 4.21 -10.91 -0.31
CA ILE A 172 5.33 -11.85 -0.33
C ILE A 172 5.92 -11.96 -1.74
N ALA A 173 5.06 -12.01 -2.76
CA ALA A 173 5.45 -12.33 -4.12
C ALA A 173 5.93 -11.13 -4.94
N ASN A 174 5.41 -9.93 -4.65
CA ASN A 174 5.62 -8.71 -5.44
C ASN A 174 6.28 -7.62 -4.58
N ASP A 175 7.53 -7.26 -4.89
CA ASP A 175 8.30 -6.32 -4.08
C ASP A 175 7.80 -4.87 -4.22
N ASP A 176 7.33 -4.49 -5.41
CA ASP A 176 6.71 -3.20 -5.72
C ASP A 176 5.50 -2.91 -4.85
N VAL A 177 4.74 -3.93 -4.49
CA VAL A 177 3.56 -3.80 -3.61
C VAL A 177 3.96 -3.38 -2.20
N ARG A 178 5.04 -3.96 -1.65
CA ARG A 178 5.54 -3.56 -0.32
C ARG A 178 6.00 -2.11 -0.32
N GLU A 179 6.69 -1.70 -1.37
CA GLU A 179 7.16 -0.31 -1.51
C GLU A 179 5.97 0.66 -1.61
N THR A 180 4.93 0.31 -2.36
CA THR A 180 3.69 1.11 -2.44
C THR A 180 3.07 1.33 -1.05
N PHE A 181 2.97 0.29 -0.22
CA PHE A 181 2.44 0.43 1.14
C PHE A 181 3.36 1.22 2.08
N ARG A 182 4.70 1.09 1.93
CA ARG A 182 5.65 1.93 2.68
C ARG A 182 5.49 3.40 2.30
N LYS A 183 5.45 3.73 1.01
CA LYS A 183 5.22 5.09 0.52
C LYS A 183 3.88 5.65 1.04
N ARG A 184 2.81 4.86 0.99
CA ARG A 184 1.53 5.26 1.55
C ARG A 184 1.63 5.61 3.05
N SER A 185 2.32 4.81 3.84
CA SER A 185 2.54 5.09 5.26
C SER A 185 3.36 6.37 5.48
N GLN A 186 4.40 6.60 4.67
CA GLN A 186 5.20 7.82 4.71
C GLN A 186 4.37 9.07 4.36
N ILE A 187 3.51 8.97 3.34
CA ILE A 187 2.59 10.06 2.94
C ILE A 187 1.69 10.44 4.12
N LEU A 188 1.00 9.47 4.74
CA LEU A 188 0.12 9.74 5.88
C LEU A 188 0.84 10.34 7.08
N SER A 189 2.05 9.84 7.39
CA SER A 189 2.89 10.41 8.45
C SER A 189 3.36 11.83 8.12
N THR A 190 3.60 12.11 6.84
CA THR A 190 4.00 13.44 6.39
C THR A 190 2.83 14.42 6.43
N PHE A 191 1.63 13.99 6.06
CA PHE A 191 0.43 14.79 6.22
C PHE A 191 0.25 15.24 7.67
N ARG A 192 0.36 14.33 8.64
CA ARG A 192 0.27 14.69 10.06
C ARG A 192 1.32 15.73 10.45
N ARG A 193 2.59 15.44 10.17
CA ARG A 193 3.67 16.40 10.53
C ARG A 193 3.52 17.75 9.85
N PHE A 194 3.08 17.80 8.60
CA PHE A 194 2.82 19.05 7.89
C PHE A 194 1.69 19.85 8.54
N MET A 195 0.56 19.19 8.80
CA MET A 195 -0.60 19.83 9.44
C MET A 195 -0.28 20.33 10.84
N GLU A 196 0.38 19.51 11.67
CA GLU A 196 0.83 19.90 13.00
C GLU A 196 1.79 21.10 12.97
N SER A 197 2.73 21.12 12.00
CA SER A 197 3.68 22.23 11.85
C SER A 197 3.01 23.56 11.44
N ASP A 198 1.85 23.51 10.79
CA ASP A 198 1.00 24.68 10.48
C ASP A 198 -0.04 24.97 11.61
N GLY A 199 0.11 24.31 12.75
CA GLY A 199 -0.70 24.58 13.94
C GLY A 199 -2.09 23.93 13.92
N TYR A 200 -2.33 22.94 13.08
CA TYR A 200 -3.55 22.15 13.11
C TYR A 200 -3.48 21.08 14.21
N MET A 201 -4.60 20.85 14.86
CA MET A 201 -4.80 19.79 15.82
C MET A 201 -5.50 18.60 15.13
N GLU A 202 -4.91 17.41 15.18
CA GLU A 202 -5.59 16.19 14.78
C GLU A 202 -6.67 15.83 15.79
N VAL A 203 -7.87 15.56 15.33
CA VAL A 203 -8.99 15.14 16.15
C VAL A 203 -9.59 13.83 15.62
N GLU A 204 -10.25 13.09 16.49
CA GLU A 204 -11.03 11.90 16.13
C GLU A 204 -12.49 12.18 16.42
N THR A 205 -13.35 12.07 15.40
CA THR A 205 -14.78 12.29 15.51
C THR A 205 -15.56 11.01 15.30
N PRO A 206 -16.82 10.94 15.77
CA PRO A 206 -17.61 9.70 15.69
C PRO A 206 -17.79 9.18 14.26
N ILE A 207 -17.53 7.89 14.06
CA ILE A 207 -17.86 7.17 12.82
C ILE A 207 -19.36 6.87 12.76
N LEU A 208 -19.94 6.50 13.91
CA LEU A 208 -21.36 6.22 14.02
C LEU A 208 -22.11 7.54 14.25
N GLN A 209 -23.00 7.91 13.33
CA GLN A 209 -23.70 9.19 13.34
C GLN A 209 -25.21 8.98 13.37
N THR A 210 -25.90 9.88 14.03
CA THR A 210 -27.37 9.91 14.08
C THR A 210 -27.99 10.78 12.97
N ILE A 211 -27.16 11.59 12.31
CA ILE A 211 -27.58 12.49 11.23
C ILE A 211 -26.60 12.28 10.07
N GLN A 212 -27.14 11.96 8.91
CA GLN A 212 -26.40 11.93 7.66
C GLN A 212 -26.08 13.36 7.20
N GLY A 213 -24.84 13.61 6.78
CA GLY A 213 -24.48 14.92 6.20
C GLY A 213 -22.99 15.09 5.94
N GLY A 214 -22.63 16.24 5.37
CA GLY A 214 -21.26 16.62 5.02
C GLY A 214 -20.83 16.20 3.61
N ALA A 215 -21.66 15.43 2.89
CA ALA A 215 -21.44 15.07 1.49
C ALA A 215 -22.76 14.66 0.85
N THR A 216 -22.78 14.62 -0.49
CA THR A 216 -23.89 14.03 -1.27
C THR A 216 -23.50 12.59 -1.60
N ALA A 217 -23.76 11.67 -0.66
CA ALA A 217 -23.44 10.27 -0.80
C ALA A 217 -24.46 9.39 -0.07
N LYS A 218 -24.56 8.13 -0.46
CA LYS A 218 -25.47 7.16 0.15
C LYS A 218 -24.77 6.50 1.35
N PRO A 219 -25.34 6.55 2.59
CA PRO A 219 -24.72 5.99 3.76
C PRO A 219 -24.94 4.48 3.86
N PHE A 220 -24.08 3.79 4.64
CA PHE A 220 -24.43 2.53 5.25
C PHE A 220 -25.28 2.80 6.50
N ILE A 221 -26.41 2.11 6.60
CA ILE A 221 -27.36 2.24 7.69
C ILE A 221 -27.14 1.08 8.66
N THR A 222 -27.18 1.35 9.95
CA THR A 222 -27.09 0.35 11.02
C THR A 222 -28.05 0.69 12.16
N HIS A 223 -28.22 -0.24 13.10
CA HIS A 223 -29.09 -0.07 14.25
C HIS A 223 -28.29 -0.10 15.55
N PHE A 224 -28.47 0.92 16.40
CA PHE A 224 -27.89 0.98 17.72
C PHE A 224 -28.83 0.36 18.74
N ASN A 225 -28.62 -0.93 19.08
CA ASN A 225 -29.55 -1.73 19.89
C ASN A 225 -29.84 -1.11 21.25
N ALA A 226 -28.87 -0.53 21.94
CA ALA A 226 -29.06 0.01 23.30
C ALA A 226 -30.00 1.21 23.35
N LEU A 227 -30.13 1.96 22.27
CA LEU A 227 -30.99 3.13 22.15
C LEU A 227 -32.20 2.92 21.23
N ASP A 228 -32.31 1.71 20.65
CA ASP A 228 -33.34 1.39 19.63
C ASP A 228 -33.41 2.47 18.53
N GLN A 229 -32.23 2.84 18.00
CA GLN A 229 -32.08 3.98 17.10
C GLN A 229 -31.34 3.60 15.80
N GLU A 230 -31.86 4.06 14.67
CA GLU A 230 -31.15 4.02 13.39
C GLU A 230 -29.96 4.96 13.43
N CYS A 231 -28.81 4.48 12.94
CA CYS A 231 -27.56 5.22 12.82
C CYS A 231 -26.94 5.00 11.45
N TYR A 232 -26.02 5.87 11.11
CA TYR A 232 -25.33 5.88 9.83
C TYR A 232 -23.82 5.80 10.03
N LEU A 233 -23.12 5.01 9.21
CA LEU A 233 -21.67 5.16 9.10
C LEU A 233 -21.39 6.48 8.35
N ARG A 234 -20.45 7.27 8.84
CA ARG A 234 -20.17 8.61 8.32
C ARG A 234 -19.77 8.58 6.84
N ILE A 235 -20.29 9.51 6.06
CA ILE A 235 -19.96 9.75 4.65
C ILE A 235 -18.96 10.91 4.47
N ALA A 236 -18.68 11.67 5.53
CA ALA A 236 -17.72 12.77 5.66
C ALA A 236 -17.45 13.05 7.14
N THR A 237 -16.39 13.77 7.45
CA THR A 237 -16.07 14.26 8.81
C THR A 237 -16.53 15.70 9.04
N GLU A 238 -16.96 16.37 8.00
CA GLU A 238 -17.30 17.80 7.93
C GLU A 238 -18.08 18.33 9.13
N LEU A 239 -19.23 17.73 9.44
CA LEU A 239 -20.14 18.26 10.46
C LEU A 239 -19.52 18.32 11.84
N HIS A 240 -18.72 17.32 12.19
CA HIS A 240 -18.03 17.28 13.48
C HIS A 240 -16.84 18.20 13.54
N LEU A 241 -16.06 18.32 12.45
CA LEU A 241 -14.94 19.26 12.38
C LEU A 241 -15.43 20.70 12.45
N LYS A 242 -16.53 21.05 11.80
CA LYS A 242 -17.17 22.37 11.93
C LYS A 242 -17.63 22.63 13.36
N ARG A 243 -18.14 21.63 14.09
CA ARG A 243 -18.47 21.79 15.51
C ARG A 243 -17.24 22.05 16.38
N CYS A 244 -16.09 21.45 16.05
CA CYS A 244 -14.82 21.76 16.71
C CYS A 244 -14.43 23.23 16.51
N ILE A 245 -14.60 23.75 15.28
CA ILE A 245 -14.37 25.19 15.00
C ILE A 245 -15.33 26.08 15.81
N VAL A 246 -16.62 25.76 15.83
CA VAL A 246 -17.61 26.47 16.66
C VAL A 246 -17.26 26.40 18.15
N GLY A 247 -16.67 25.30 18.59
CA GLY A 247 -16.18 25.11 19.96
C GLY A 247 -14.91 25.87 20.32
N GLY A 248 -14.31 26.60 19.35
CA GLY A 248 -13.16 27.47 19.58
C GLY A 248 -11.81 26.91 19.15
N PHE A 249 -11.75 25.73 18.51
CA PHE A 249 -10.51 25.28 17.86
C PHE A 249 -10.35 26.00 16.51
N GLU A 250 -9.27 26.72 16.32
CA GLU A 250 -9.08 27.51 15.10
C GLU A 250 -8.63 26.69 13.89
N ARG A 251 -7.93 25.57 14.12
CA ARG A 251 -7.40 24.70 13.05
C ARG A 251 -7.52 23.26 13.49
N VAL A 252 -8.30 22.48 12.78
CA VAL A 252 -8.50 21.05 13.05
C VAL A 252 -8.41 20.24 11.77
N PHE A 253 -7.95 19.02 11.88
CA PHE A 253 -8.00 18.05 10.80
C PHE A 253 -8.28 16.64 11.35
N GLU A 254 -8.77 15.78 10.50
CA GLU A 254 -8.94 14.37 10.77
C GLU A 254 -8.52 13.54 9.54
N ILE A 255 -7.73 12.49 9.76
CA ILE A 255 -7.44 11.46 8.77
C ILE A 255 -8.22 10.22 9.20
N GLY A 256 -9.28 9.88 8.47
CA GLY A 256 -10.17 8.82 8.90
C GLY A 256 -10.84 8.05 7.77
N ARG A 257 -11.51 6.96 8.16
CA ARG A 257 -12.32 6.15 7.26
C ARG A 257 -13.66 6.81 7.01
N ILE A 258 -14.01 6.82 5.73
CA ILE A 258 -15.30 7.26 5.21
C ILE A 258 -15.98 6.09 4.53
N PHE A 259 -17.31 6.03 4.61
CA PHE A 259 -18.13 4.93 4.13
C PHE A 259 -19.23 5.45 3.19
N ARG A 260 -19.22 5.01 1.96
CA ARG A 260 -20.23 5.36 0.96
C ARG A 260 -20.81 4.09 0.36
N ASN A 261 -22.13 3.85 0.51
CA ASN A 261 -22.85 2.67 0.02
C ASN A 261 -23.34 2.89 -1.42
N GLU A 262 -22.37 3.04 -2.32
CA GLU A 262 -22.57 3.30 -3.74
C GLU A 262 -21.90 2.21 -4.58
N GLY A 263 -21.76 2.42 -5.88
CA GLY A 263 -21.06 1.50 -6.77
C GLY A 263 -19.58 1.32 -6.39
N MET A 264 -18.99 0.27 -6.90
CA MET A 264 -17.57 -0.04 -6.74
C MET A 264 -16.93 -0.22 -8.10
N ASP A 265 -15.82 0.46 -8.34
CA ASP A 265 -15.02 0.37 -9.56
C ASP A 265 -13.51 0.44 -9.24
N LEU A 266 -12.67 0.73 -10.24
CA LEU A 266 -11.21 0.78 -10.08
C LEU A 266 -10.74 1.95 -9.18
N THR A 267 -11.53 3.02 -9.10
CA THR A 267 -11.20 4.26 -8.37
C THR A 267 -12.10 4.50 -7.16
N HIS A 268 -13.24 3.83 -7.08
CA HIS A 268 -14.22 3.99 -6.01
C HIS A 268 -14.33 2.72 -5.17
N ASN A 269 -14.08 2.85 -3.86
CA ASN A 269 -14.32 1.82 -2.86
C ASN A 269 -15.40 2.28 -1.88
N PRO A 270 -16.23 1.35 -1.35
CA PRO A 270 -17.26 1.70 -0.37
C PRO A 270 -16.67 2.18 0.97
N GLU A 271 -15.41 1.87 1.24
CA GLU A 271 -14.64 2.30 2.40
C GLU A 271 -13.29 2.84 1.94
N PHE A 272 -12.98 4.09 2.29
CA PHE A 272 -11.73 4.74 1.90
C PHE A 272 -11.25 5.72 2.98
N THR A 273 -10.01 6.16 2.88
CA THR A 273 -9.42 7.13 3.80
C THR A 273 -9.42 8.52 3.17
N THR A 274 -9.93 9.50 3.90
CA THR A 274 -9.81 10.93 3.56
C THR A 274 -9.05 11.67 4.64
N MET A 275 -8.51 12.83 4.27
CA MET A 275 -8.13 13.88 5.20
C MET A 275 -9.04 15.09 4.95
N GLU A 276 -9.73 15.53 5.98
CA GLU A 276 -10.45 16.79 5.97
C GLU A 276 -9.82 17.77 6.96
N ALA A 277 -9.74 19.03 6.59
CA ALA A 277 -9.15 20.09 7.41
C ALA A 277 -10.01 21.34 7.38
N TYR A 278 -10.17 21.97 8.55
CA TYR A 278 -10.94 23.18 8.72
C TYR A 278 -10.13 24.24 9.47
N ARG A 279 -10.20 25.48 9.00
CA ARG A 279 -9.46 26.60 9.57
C ARG A 279 -10.36 27.83 9.67
N ALA A 280 -10.48 28.40 10.88
CA ALA A 280 -11.07 29.69 11.09
C ALA A 280 -10.17 30.80 10.52
N PHE A 281 -10.76 31.92 10.17
CA PHE A 281 -10.05 33.15 9.70
C PHE A 281 -9.18 32.89 8.45
N SER A 282 -9.59 31.96 7.58
CA SER A 282 -8.94 31.66 6.30
C SER A 282 -9.91 31.85 5.15
N ASP A 283 -9.35 32.14 3.99
CA ASP A 283 -10.07 32.26 2.73
C ASP A 283 -9.71 31.10 1.77
N LEU A 284 -10.21 31.19 0.54
CA LEU A 284 -9.93 30.22 -0.52
C LEU A 284 -8.42 30.11 -0.81
N GLU A 285 -7.70 31.22 -0.85
CA GLU A 285 -6.27 31.23 -1.16
C GLU A 285 -5.46 30.56 -0.06
N GLY A 286 -5.83 30.76 1.21
CA GLY A 286 -5.22 30.03 2.32
C GLY A 286 -5.41 28.53 2.26
N MET A 287 -6.58 28.05 1.81
CA MET A 287 -6.84 26.60 1.65
C MET A 287 -6.17 26.02 0.40
N LYS A 288 -6.04 26.78 -0.68
CA LYS A 288 -5.25 26.37 -1.87
C LYS A 288 -3.78 26.21 -1.49
N ALA A 289 -3.21 27.16 -0.76
CA ALA A 289 -1.83 27.06 -0.29
C ALA A 289 -1.60 25.85 0.63
N LEU A 290 -2.56 25.55 1.51
CA LEU A 290 -2.53 24.35 2.36
C LEU A 290 -2.52 23.06 1.51
N ALA A 291 -3.44 22.93 0.56
CA ALA A 291 -3.55 21.77 -0.31
C ALA A 291 -2.27 21.56 -1.14
N GLN A 292 -1.76 22.63 -1.76
CA GLN A 292 -0.50 22.60 -2.49
C GLN A 292 0.68 22.18 -1.61
N GLY A 293 0.77 22.77 -0.42
CA GLY A 293 1.85 22.51 0.54
C GLY A 293 1.88 21.07 1.01
N VAL A 294 0.75 20.48 1.37
CA VAL A 294 0.67 19.10 1.86
C VAL A 294 1.02 18.10 0.78
N ILE A 295 0.60 18.32 -0.48
CA ILE A 295 0.92 17.45 -1.62
C ILE A 295 2.41 17.52 -1.96
N LYS A 296 2.99 18.72 -2.04
CA LYS A 296 4.45 18.90 -2.26
C LYS A 296 5.29 18.24 -1.15
N ALA A 297 4.88 18.40 0.10
CA ALA A 297 5.56 17.76 1.23
C ALA A 297 5.51 16.22 1.13
N ALA A 298 4.37 15.66 0.75
CA ALA A 298 4.21 14.22 0.56
C ALA A 298 5.06 13.69 -0.60
N ASN A 299 5.04 14.38 -1.74
CA ASN A 299 5.84 14.00 -2.92
C ASN A 299 7.35 13.96 -2.58
N LYS A 300 7.84 14.98 -1.90
CA LYS A 300 9.22 15.04 -1.41
C LYS A 300 9.55 13.93 -0.42
N ALA A 301 8.63 13.61 0.50
CA ALA A 301 8.85 12.61 1.54
C ALA A 301 9.05 11.19 0.99
N ILE A 302 8.42 10.86 -0.13
CA ILE A 302 8.58 9.56 -0.81
C ILE A 302 9.71 9.53 -1.84
N GLY A 303 10.53 10.61 -1.90
CA GLY A 303 11.70 10.69 -2.76
C GLY A 303 11.42 10.95 -4.24
N ASN A 304 10.22 11.38 -4.59
CA ASN A 304 9.89 11.73 -5.97
C ASN A 304 10.50 13.09 -6.35
N PRO A 305 10.88 13.30 -7.64
CA PRO A 305 11.19 14.63 -8.15
C PRO A 305 9.95 15.54 -8.17
N GLU A 306 10.15 16.82 -8.38
CA GLU A 306 9.02 17.77 -8.49
C GLU A 306 8.24 17.60 -9.81
N VAL A 307 8.91 17.10 -10.85
CA VAL A 307 8.26 16.71 -12.13
C VAL A 307 8.15 15.20 -12.16
N ILE A 308 6.95 14.69 -12.25
CA ILE A 308 6.65 13.26 -12.24
C ILE A 308 5.93 12.81 -13.50
N GLU A 309 6.16 11.57 -13.90
CA GLU A 309 5.41 10.91 -14.97
C GLU A 309 4.32 10.04 -14.35
N TYR A 310 3.07 10.26 -14.72
CA TYR A 310 1.93 9.48 -14.25
C TYR A 310 0.95 9.18 -15.39
N GLN A 311 0.71 7.91 -15.65
CA GLN A 311 -0.21 7.44 -16.73
C GLN A 311 0.09 8.04 -18.12
N GLY A 312 1.36 8.32 -18.42
CA GLY A 312 1.78 8.90 -19.70
C GLY A 312 1.67 10.43 -19.77
N GLN A 313 1.33 11.07 -18.67
CA GLN A 313 1.30 12.53 -18.54
C GLN A 313 2.44 13.00 -17.64
N THR A 314 3.05 14.14 -18.01
CA THR A 314 4.06 14.82 -17.19
C THR A 314 3.35 15.80 -16.27
N ILE A 315 3.48 15.62 -14.95
CA ILE A 315 2.89 16.49 -13.93
C ILE A 315 4.02 17.28 -13.26
N ASP A 316 3.96 18.59 -13.38
CA ASP A 316 4.90 19.51 -12.74
C ASP A 316 4.31 20.02 -11.41
N LEU A 317 4.85 19.53 -10.30
CA LEU A 317 4.48 19.96 -8.95
C LEU A 317 5.33 21.15 -8.44
N SER A 318 6.30 21.61 -9.25
CA SER A 318 7.10 22.80 -8.91
C SER A 318 6.25 24.08 -8.99
N GLY A 319 6.78 25.18 -8.58
CA GLY A 319 6.15 26.48 -8.78
C GLY A 319 4.75 26.64 -8.16
N GLU A 320 4.01 27.61 -8.67
CA GLU A 320 2.62 27.93 -8.33
C GLU A 320 1.66 27.19 -9.27
N TRP A 321 0.66 26.53 -8.72
CA TRP A 321 -0.29 25.76 -9.53
C TRP A 321 -1.33 26.67 -10.16
N ALA A 322 -1.72 26.35 -11.39
CA ALA A 322 -2.77 27.10 -12.09
C ALA A 322 -4.09 27.04 -11.33
N SER A 323 -4.78 28.17 -11.29
CA SER A 323 -6.10 28.29 -10.69
C SER A 323 -7.04 28.88 -11.75
N ARG A 324 -8.01 28.09 -12.18
CA ARG A 324 -8.96 28.45 -13.24
C ARG A 324 -10.40 28.28 -12.77
N PRO A 325 -11.31 29.22 -13.04
CA PRO A 325 -12.73 29.00 -12.84
C PRO A 325 -13.23 27.80 -13.68
N MET A 326 -14.15 27.02 -13.11
CA MET A 326 -14.78 25.91 -13.83
C MET A 326 -15.45 26.38 -15.14
N THR A 327 -16.06 27.57 -15.12
CA THR A 327 -16.67 28.17 -16.31
C THR A 327 -15.69 28.41 -17.44
N ASP A 328 -14.44 28.75 -17.14
CA ASP A 328 -13.41 28.96 -18.17
C ASP A 328 -13.01 27.63 -18.82
N ILE A 329 -12.89 26.57 -18.03
CA ILE A 329 -12.59 25.22 -18.52
C ILE A 329 -13.75 24.72 -19.39
N VAL A 330 -15.00 24.90 -18.95
CA VAL A 330 -16.18 24.54 -19.71
C VAL A 330 -16.27 25.38 -20.98
N SER A 331 -15.88 26.66 -20.96
CA SER A 331 -15.84 27.50 -22.15
C SER A 331 -14.87 26.97 -23.19
N ASP A 332 -13.68 26.54 -22.78
CA ASP A 332 -12.67 25.95 -23.67
C ASP A 332 -13.19 24.65 -24.30
N VAL A 333 -13.79 23.76 -23.49
CA VAL A 333 -14.37 22.49 -23.96
C VAL A 333 -15.50 22.68 -24.97
N LEU A 334 -16.35 23.65 -24.72
CA LEU A 334 -17.50 23.96 -25.62
C LEU A 334 -17.11 24.84 -26.81
N GLY A 335 -15.94 25.49 -26.78
CA GLY A 335 -15.51 26.46 -27.80
C GLY A 335 -16.35 27.72 -27.82
N LYS A 336 -17.01 28.06 -26.71
CA LYS A 336 -17.84 29.28 -26.55
C LYS A 336 -17.79 29.76 -25.10
N GLN A 337 -17.99 31.05 -24.91
CA GLN A 337 -18.00 31.64 -23.58
C GLN A 337 -19.19 31.13 -22.75
N VAL A 338 -18.87 30.62 -21.56
CA VAL A 338 -19.83 30.18 -20.54
C VAL A 338 -19.61 30.97 -19.26
N THR A 339 -20.69 31.41 -18.64
CA THR A 339 -20.73 32.07 -17.36
C THR A 339 -21.81 31.44 -16.48
N ILE A 340 -21.83 31.81 -15.19
CA ILE A 340 -22.89 31.36 -14.27
C ILE A 340 -24.32 31.84 -14.70
N ASP A 341 -24.37 32.89 -15.51
CA ASP A 341 -25.62 33.47 -16.02
C ASP A 341 -26.03 32.94 -17.42
N THR A 342 -25.26 32.02 -17.99
CA THR A 342 -25.59 31.41 -19.28
C THR A 342 -26.90 30.65 -19.18
N PRO A 343 -27.88 30.88 -20.08
CA PRO A 343 -29.20 30.26 -20.02
C PRO A 343 -29.14 28.73 -20.05
N VAL A 344 -30.02 28.09 -19.27
CA VAL A 344 -30.09 26.61 -19.11
C VAL A 344 -30.26 25.94 -20.49
N GLU A 345 -31.13 26.47 -21.33
CA GLU A 345 -31.45 25.97 -22.67
C GLU A 345 -30.20 25.97 -23.56
N GLU A 346 -29.39 27.02 -23.47
CA GLU A 346 -28.18 27.18 -24.26
C GLU A 346 -27.09 26.19 -23.81
N LEU A 347 -26.91 26.03 -22.49
CA LEU A 347 -25.98 25.05 -21.89
C LEU A 347 -26.42 23.63 -22.25
N ALA A 348 -27.72 23.34 -22.11
CA ALA A 348 -28.24 22.01 -22.39
C ALA A 348 -28.11 21.64 -23.88
N ALA A 349 -28.31 22.61 -24.80
CA ALA A 349 -28.10 22.40 -26.24
C ALA A 349 -26.62 22.08 -26.51
N ALA A 350 -25.70 22.88 -26.00
CA ALA A 350 -24.26 22.68 -26.20
C ALA A 350 -23.74 21.35 -25.60
N ALA A 351 -24.22 20.97 -24.42
CA ALA A 351 -23.88 19.71 -23.80
C ALA A 351 -24.35 18.49 -24.62
N ARG A 352 -25.58 18.56 -25.15
CA ARG A 352 -26.11 17.51 -26.03
C ARG A 352 -25.32 17.40 -27.35
N GLU A 353 -24.87 18.52 -27.92
CA GLU A 353 -23.98 18.51 -29.11
C GLU A 353 -22.65 17.77 -28.82
N LYS A 354 -22.22 17.75 -27.58
CA LYS A 354 -21.04 16.99 -27.12
C LYS A 354 -21.37 15.55 -26.70
N GLY A 355 -22.62 15.12 -26.80
CA GLY A 355 -23.07 13.76 -26.50
C GLY A 355 -23.52 13.52 -25.08
N LEU A 356 -23.65 14.57 -24.24
CA LEU A 356 -24.09 14.43 -22.86
C LEU A 356 -25.62 14.32 -22.74
N GLU A 357 -26.09 13.47 -21.82
CA GLU A 357 -27.51 13.38 -21.48
C GLU A 357 -27.84 14.44 -20.42
N ILE A 358 -28.73 15.38 -20.74
CA ILE A 358 -29.14 16.44 -19.84
C ILE A 358 -30.58 16.21 -19.40
N LYS A 359 -30.79 16.11 -18.09
CA LYS A 359 -32.10 15.92 -17.48
C LYS A 359 -32.87 17.25 -17.42
N PRO A 360 -34.21 17.22 -17.62
CA PRO A 360 -35.01 18.44 -17.67
C PRO A 360 -34.99 19.28 -16.39
N GLU A 361 -34.77 18.66 -15.25
CA GLU A 361 -34.75 19.29 -13.93
C GLU A 361 -33.40 19.92 -13.55
N TRP A 362 -32.39 19.80 -14.39
CA TRP A 362 -31.07 20.32 -14.06
C TRP A 362 -30.99 21.84 -14.21
N THR A 363 -30.37 22.48 -13.24
CA THR A 363 -30.04 23.91 -13.25
C THR A 363 -28.80 24.19 -14.10
N ALA A 364 -28.56 25.44 -14.47
CA ALA A 364 -27.36 25.87 -15.18
C ALA A 364 -26.07 25.41 -14.48
N GLY A 365 -25.97 25.59 -13.16
CA GLY A 365 -24.82 25.16 -12.38
C GLY A 365 -24.59 23.63 -12.42
N LYS A 366 -25.68 22.83 -12.37
CA LYS A 366 -25.52 21.36 -12.50
C LYS A 366 -25.07 20.95 -13.91
N ILE A 367 -25.56 21.62 -14.97
CA ILE A 367 -25.12 21.34 -16.35
C ILE A 367 -23.64 21.73 -16.54
N ILE A 368 -23.21 22.88 -16.00
CA ILE A 368 -21.80 23.30 -16.02
C ILE A 368 -20.91 22.25 -15.30
N ALA A 369 -21.33 21.79 -14.12
CA ALA A 369 -20.60 20.77 -13.38
C ALA A 369 -20.51 19.45 -14.17
N GLU A 370 -21.60 19.00 -14.79
CA GLU A 370 -21.62 17.78 -15.60
C GLU A 370 -20.71 17.86 -16.84
N ILE A 371 -20.70 19.01 -17.52
CA ILE A 371 -19.78 19.25 -18.66
C ILE A 371 -18.32 19.22 -18.17
N TYR A 372 -18.05 19.80 -16.99
CA TYR A 372 -16.74 19.77 -16.40
C TYR A 372 -16.32 18.33 -16.04
N ASP A 373 -17.16 17.60 -15.33
CA ASP A 373 -16.88 16.23 -14.86
C ASP A 373 -16.60 15.27 -16.04
N GLU A 374 -17.40 15.36 -17.12
CA GLU A 374 -17.33 14.42 -18.24
C GLU A 374 -16.33 14.81 -19.33
N LEU A 375 -16.05 16.12 -19.51
CA LEU A 375 -15.26 16.60 -20.64
C LEU A 375 -14.11 17.54 -20.25
N GLY A 376 -14.17 18.15 -19.07
CA GLY A 376 -13.23 19.18 -18.64
C GLY A 376 -12.14 18.68 -17.72
N GLU A 377 -12.44 17.74 -16.83
CA GLU A 377 -11.51 17.26 -15.81
C GLU A 377 -10.23 16.68 -16.43
N ASP A 378 -10.36 15.84 -17.46
CA ASP A 378 -9.23 15.23 -18.17
C ASP A 378 -8.34 16.24 -18.95
N THR A 379 -8.78 17.49 -19.09
CA THR A 379 -7.99 18.56 -19.75
C THR A 379 -7.06 19.31 -18.82
N ILE A 380 -7.15 19.03 -17.51
CA ILE A 380 -6.36 19.68 -16.46
C ILE A 380 -5.27 18.69 -16.02
N VAL A 381 -4.02 19.11 -16.09
CA VAL A 381 -2.84 18.35 -15.64
C VAL A 381 -2.11 19.11 -14.55
#